data_5aa2d6ca907b85dc6ffc4177b8e95b97
#
_entry.id   5aa2d6ca907b85dc6ffc4177b8e95b97
#
_cell.length_a   1.000
_cell.length_b   1.000
_cell.length_c   1.000
_cell.angle_alpha   90.00
_cell.angle_beta   90.00
_cell.angle_gamma   90.00
#
_symmetry.space_group_name_H-M   'P 1'
#
loop_
_entity.id
_entity.type
_entity.pdbx_description
1 polymer ?
#
loop_
_entity_poly.entity_id
_entity_poly.type
_entity_poly.pdbx_seq_one_letter_code
_entity_poly.pdbx_strand_id
1 'polypeptide(L)'
;MSKTEVAENTAAFKKRATERGFDVGSGWLSWHDDTMFVYATASFITRSKPATGTSFIWYIWAKPLQADEHLWRHLFPESDLGGERKKLTLRANGAFRTTGLPVSEGFFYSDPATIETQIDGFLDEFADAVTAWSAGSDRVEKYLAAIEADLAVAPHQKLSRLGLMRTTALLVLNRDREALEAATSDLADGRDGSLYDGDKSVNQLIVEHLSTHLEGRA
;
A
#
# COMPACT_ATOMS: atom_id res chain seq x y z
N MET A 1 -18.67 -10.46 -21.73
CA MET A 1 -17.29 -10.71 -22.19
C MET A 1 -16.94 -12.16 -21.98
N SER A 2 -16.30 -12.79 -22.94
CA SER A 2 -15.79 -14.14 -22.82
C SER A 2 -14.53 -14.18 -21.97
N LYS A 3 -14.15 -15.35 -21.45
CA LYS A 3 -12.86 -15.51 -20.76
C LYS A 3 -11.67 -15.11 -21.65
N THR A 4 -11.83 -15.25 -22.96
CA THR A 4 -10.83 -14.88 -23.97
C THR A 4 -10.61 -13.36 -24.01
N GLU A 5 -11.68 -12.57 -24.04
CA GLU A 5 -11.57 -11.08 -24.03
C GLU A 5 -10.94 -10.55 -22.74
N VAL A 6 -11.22 -11.15 -21.56
CA VAL A 6 -10.52 -10.79 -20.31
C VAL A 6 -9.03 -11.05 -20.42
N ALA A 7 -8.65 -12.20 -20.98
CA ALA A 7 -7.24 -12.54 -21.15
C ALA A 7 -6.53 -11.59 -22.13
N GLU A 8 -7.19 -11.24 -23.24
CA GLU A 8 -6.66 -10.30 -24.23
C GLU A 8 -6.49 -8.90 -23.63
N ASN A 9 -7.48 -8.37 -22.93
CA ASN A 9 -7.40 -7.07 -22.27
C ASN A 9 -6.33 -7.04 -21.17
N THR A 10 -6.19 -8.14 -20.41
CA THR A 10 -5.13 -8.27 -19.42
C THR A 10 -3.75 -8.29 -20.07
N ALA A 11 -3.59 -8.95 -21.21
CA ALA A 11 -2.34 -8.97 -21.97
C ALA A 11 -2.01 -7.59 -22.55
N ALA A 12 -3.00 -6.89 -23.11
CA ALA A 12 -2.85 -5.52 -23.63
C ALA A 12 -2.45 -4.55 -22.52
N PHE A 13 -3.09 -4.63 -21.34
CA PHE A 13 -2.74 -3.84 -20.16
C PHE A 13 -1.27 -4.06 -19.75
N LYS A 14 -0.86 -5.33 -19.58
CA LYS A 14 0.51 -5.67 -19.20
C LYS A 14 1.55 -5.12 -20.18
N LYS A 15 1.30 -5.29 -21.48
CA LYS A 15 2.17 -4.80 -22.53
C LYS A 15 2.35 -3.29 -22.43
N ARG A 16 1.25 -2.51 -22.39
CA ARG A 16 1.27 -1.05 -22.32
C ARG A 16 1.95 -0.53 -21.04
N ALA A 17 1.70 -1.17 -19.90
CA ALA A 17 2.34 -0.83 -18.64
C ALA A 17 3.87 -1.05 -18.70
N THR A 18 4.31 -2.17 -19.27
CA THR A 18 5.74 -2.45 -19.45
C THR A 18 6.40 -1.48 -20.42
N GLU A 19 5.73 -1.11 -21.51
CA GLU A 19 6.20 -0.09 -22.48
C GLU A 19 6.39 1.29 -21.85
N ARG A 20 5.63 1.60 -20.77
CA ARG A 20 5.78 2.83 -19.97
C ARG A 20 6.82 2.71 -18.85
N GLY A 21 7.52 1.56 -18.75
CA GLY A 21 8.59 1.33 -17.78
C GLY A 21 8.13 0.94 -16.38
N PHE A 22 6.87 0.51 -16.23
CA PHE A 22 6.36 0.03 -14.96
C PHE A 22 6.59 -1.47 -14.76
N ASP A 23 6.78 -1.87 -13.51
CA ASP A 23 6.83 -3.28 -13.15
C ASP A 23 5.43 -3.89 -13.12
N VAL A 24 5.27 -5.02 -13.81
CA VAL A 24 3.97 -5.68 -13.94
C VAL A 24 4.02 -7.10 -13.41
N GLY A 25 3.21 -7.37 -12.40
CA GLY A 25 2.99 -8.71 -11.87
C GLY A 25 1.63 -9.31 -12.25
N SER A 26 1.23 -10.36 -11.57
CA SER A 26 -0.09 -10.97 -11.73
C SER A 26 -1.16 -10.10 -11.04
N GLY A 27 -1.82 -9.22 -11.80
CA GLY A 27 -2.84 -8.29 -11.28
C GLY A 27 -2.28 -7.04 -10.60
N TRP A 28 -1.01 -6.73 -10.81
CA TRP A 28 -0.29 -5.65 -10.17
C TRP A 28 0.42 -4.78 -11.16
N LEU A 29 0.45 -3.49 -10.85
CA LEU A 29 1.32 -2.49 -11.42
C LEU A 29 2.11 -1.86 -10.30
N SER A 30 3.41 -1.64 -10.47
CA SER A 30 4.21 -0.98 -9.45
C SER A 30 5.36 -0.18 -10.03
N TRP A 31 5.75 0.80 -9.24
CA TRP A 31 6.95 1.59 -9.41
C TRP A 31 7.57 1.82 -8.03
N HIS A 32 8.88 1.85 -7.95
CA HIS A 32 9.60 2.21 -6.73
C HIS A 32 10.93 2.87 -7.02
N ASP A 33 11.39 3.66 -6.07
CA ASP A 33 12.79 4.04 -5.91
C ASP A 33 13.30 3.56 -4.54
N ASP A 34 14.34 4.15 -4.02
CA ASP A 34 14.93 3.83 -2.71
C ASP A 34 14.09 4.32 -1.51
N THR A 35 13.11 5.16 -1.73
CA THR A 35 12.30 5.81 -0.68
C THR A 35 10.82 5.44 -0.74
N MET A 36 10.23 5.46 -1.93
CA MET A 36 8.78 5.30 -2.11
C MET A 36 8.43 4.10 -2.99
N PHE A 37 7.29 3.53 -2.69
CA PHE A 37 6.65 2.46 -3.44
C PHE A 37 5.23 2.89 -3.80
N VAL A 38 4.97 3.05 -5.10
CA VAL A 38 3.64 3.30 -5.66
C VAL A 38 3.18 2.04 -6.36
N TYR A 39 1.99 1.60 -6.05
CA TYR A 39 1.47 0.36 -6.62
C TYR A 39 -0.04 0.45 -6.88
N ALA A 40 -0.50 -0.35 -7.80
CA ALA A 40 -1.90 -0.44 -8.13
C ALA A 40 -2.36 -1.89 -8.33
N THR A 41 -3.61 -2.15 -8.03
CA THR A 41 -4.32 -3.31 -8.54
C THR A 41 -5.25 -2.87 -9.67
N ALA A 42 -5.27 -3.63 -10.75
CA ALA A 42 -6.18 -3.40 -11.86
C ALA A 42 -6.79 -4.74 -12.27
N SER A 43 -8.10 -4.80 -12.37
CA SER A 43 -8.83 -6.03 -12.65
C SER A 43 -9.94 -5.81 -13.67
N PHE A 44 -10.00 -6.71 -14.65
CA PHE A 44 -11.13 -6.83 -15.56
C PHE A 44 -12.13 -7.83 -14.99
N ILE A 45 -13.34 -7.38 -14.69
CA ILE A 45 -14.39 -8.21 -14.09
C ILE A 45 -15.49 -8.48 -15.11
N THR A 46 -15.77 -9.77 -15.35
CA THR A 46 -16.96 -10.18 -16.08
C THR A 46 -18.15 -10.23 -15.14
N ARG A 47 -19.23 -9.50 -15.47
CA ARG A 47 -20.50 -9.66 -14.74
C ARG A 47 -21.38 -10.69 -15.42
N SER A 48 -21.91 -11.62 -14.61
CA SER A 48 -23.00 -12.50 -15.03
C SER A 48 -24.34 -11.77 -14.87
N LYS A 49 -24.93 -11.34 -16.02
CA LYS A 49 -26.30 -10.78 -16.23
C LYS A 49 -26.55 -9.32 -15.79
N PRO A 50 -27.39 -8.61 -16.53
CA PRO A 50 -27.56 -8.58 -17.99
C PRO A 50 -26.86 -7.39 -18.66
N ALA A 51 -25.96 -6.72 -17.98
CA ALA A 51 -25.14 -5.67 -18.55
C ALA A 51 -24.01 -6.34 -19.36
N THR A 52 -24.14 -6.31 -20.65
CA THR A 52 -23.10 -6.65 -21.61
C THR A 52 -21.96 -5.63 -21.45
N GLY A 53 -20.95 -5.96 -20.66
CA GLY A 53 -19.77 -5.10 -20.51
C GLY A 53 -18.76 -5.69 -19.54
N THR A 54 -17.51 -5.32 -19.73
CA THR A 54 -16.45 -5.52 -18.77
C THR A 54 -16.41 -4.34 -17.83
N SER A 55 -16.24 -4.63 -16.54
CA SER A 55 -15.85 -3.60 -15.60
C SER A 55 -14.34 -3.63 -15.44
N PHE A 56 -13.72 -2.47 -15.54
CA PHE A 56 -12.34 -2.26 -15.18
C PHE A 56 -12.32 -1.50 -13.86
N ILE A 57 -11.68 -2.10 -12.86
CA ILE A 57 -11.58 -1.53 -11.51
C ILE A 57 -10.11 -1.40 -11.18
N TRP A 58 -9.73 -0.26 -10.60
CA TRP A 58 -8.38 -0.06 -10.10
C TRP A 58 -8.35 0.67 -8.77
N TYR A 59 -7.25 0.46 -8.08
CA TYR A 59 -6.88 1.16 -6.85
C TYR A 59 -5.40 1.47 -6.92
N ILE A 60 -5.02 2.70 -6.63
CA ILE A 60 -3.63 3.17 -6.56
C ILE A 60 -3.30 3.51 -5.12
N TRP A 61 -2.16 3.06 -4.65
CA TRP A 61 -1.65 3.34 -3.31
C TRP A 61 -0.19 3.76 -3.37
N ALA A 62 0.22 4.58 -2.38
CA ALA A 62 1.60 4.92 -2.14
C ALA A 62 1.99 4.61 -0.70
N LYS A 63 3.24 4.25 -0.46
CA LYS A 63 3.83 4.09 0.87
C LYS A 63 5.35 4.19 0.82
N PRO A 64 6.03 4.44 1.96
CA PRO A 64 7.47 4.29 2.03
C PRO A 64 7.88 2.86 1.66
N LEU A 65 8.93 2.70 0.84
CA LEU A 65 9.42 1.39 0.41
C LEU A 65 9.82 0.50 1.61
N GLN A 66 10.41 1.12 2.63
CA GLN A 66 10.92 0.41 3.81
C GLN A 66 9.85 0.17 4.90
N ALA A 67 8.61 0.63 4.68
CA ALA A 67 7.54 0.55 5.69
C ALA A 67 7.36 -0.86 6.26
N ASP A 68 7.26 -1.86 5.39
CA ASP A 68 7.05 -3.25 5.84
C ASP A 68 8.28 -3.82 6.54
N GLU A 69 9.49 -3.45 6.12
CA GLU A 69 10.72 -3.91 6.76
C GLU A 69 10.83 -3.36 8.18
N HIS A 70 10.60 -2.06 8.37
CA HIS A 70 10.62 -1.45 9.69
C HIS A 70 9.54 -2.05 10.60
N LEU A 71 8.31 -2.16 10.11
CA LEU A 71 7.25 -2.80 10.88
C LEU A 71 7.60 -4.24 11.24
N TRP A 72 8.14 -5.00 10.30
CA TRP A 72 8.46 -6.42 10.51
C TRP A 72 9.55 -6.64 11.54
N ARG A 73 10.55 -5.76 11.60
CA ARG A 73 11.60 -5.82 12.62
C ARG A 73 11.04 -5.66 14.03
N HIS A 74 9.99 -4.86 14.20
CA HIS A 74 9.35 -4.66 15.49
C HIS A 74 8.36 -5.77 15.84
N LEU A 75 7.72 -6.38 14.84
CA LEU A 75 6.78 -7.48 15.09
C LEU A 75 7.47 -8.82 15.31
N PHE A 76 8.57 -9.06 14.59
CA PHE A 76 9.24 -10.36 14.56
C PHE A 76 10.76 -10.20 14.63
N PRO A 77 11.30 -9.65 15.73
CA PRO A 77 12.73 -9.34 15.84
C PRO A 77 13.62 -10.57 15.70
N GLU A 78 13.14 -11.75 16.10
CA GLU A 78 13.86 -13.02 16.04
C GLU A 78 13.89 -13.64 14.63
N SER A 79 13.09 -13.15 13.69
CA SER A 79 13.05 -13.71 12.35
C SER A 79 14.11 -13.11 11.46
N ASP A 80 15.04 -13.96 10.97
CA ASP A 80 15.98 -13.57 9.92
C ASP A 80 15.24 -13.49 8.56
N LEU A 81 14.53 -12.42 8.37
CA LEU A 81 13.90 -12.12 7.09
C LEU A 81 14.87 -11.39 6.13
N GLY A 82 16.12 -11.14 6.56
CA GLY A 82 17.10 -10.34 5.82
C GLY A 82 17.45 -10.88 4.44
N GLY A 83 17.64 -12.19 4.29
CA GLY A 83 18.05 -12.82 3.03
C GLY A 83 16.96 -12.91 1.97
N GLU A 84 15.73 -13.14 2.37
CA GLU A 84 14.59 -13.32 1.46
C GLU A 84 13.85 -12.00 1.16
N ARG A 85 14.03 -10.99 1.97
CA ARG A 85 13.26 -9.75 1.96
C ARG A 85 13.52 -8.81 0.80
N LYS A 86 14.70 -8.79 0.22
CA LYS A 86 14.94 -7.99 -1.00
C LYS A 86 13.97 -8.37 -2.12
N LYS A 87 13.45 -9.60 -2.07
CA LYS A 87 12.42 -10.07 -2.99
C LYS A 87 10.99 -9.83 -2.48
N LEU A 88 10.80 -9.67 -1.18
CA LEU A 88 9.47 -9.52 -0.56
C LEU A 88 8.98 -8.07 -0.60
N THR A 89 9.87 -7.08 -0.53
CA THR A 89 9.52 -5.66 -0.61
C THR A 89 8.86 -5.30 -1.94
N LEU A 90 9.21 -6.04 -3.00
CA LEU A 90 8.71 -5.84 -4.37
C LEU A 90 7.65 -6.85 -4.79
N ARG A 91 7.39 -7.87 -3.99
CA ARG A 91 6.36 -8.85 -4.28
C ARG A 91 5.10 -8.54 -3.50
N ALA A 92 3.98 -8.73 -4.20
CA ALA A 92 2.65 -8.66 -3.65
C ALA A 92 2.52 -9.26 -2.24
N ASN A 93 3.23 -10.33 -1.97
CA ASN A 93 3.08 -11.11 -0.74
C ASN A 93 3.81 -10.54 0.49
N GLY A 94 4.82 -9.69 0.34
CA GLY A 94 5.59 -9.16 1.46
C GLY A 94 5.31 -7.70 1.75
N ALA A 95 5.14 -6.92 0.68
CA ALA A 95 4.82 -5.51 0.76
C ALA A 95 3.39 -5.21 1.26
N PHE A 96 2.59 -6.22 1.62
CA PHE A 96 1.14 -6.12 1.75
C PHE A 96 0.60 -6.35 3.13
N ARG A 97 1.44 -6.43 4.07
CA ARG A 97 1.00 -6.44 5.45
C ARG A 97 0.60 -5.05 5.91
N THR A 98 1.24 -4.02 5.38
CA THR A 98 0.73 -2.65 5.48
C THR A 98 0.16 -2.19 4.15
N THR A 99 -1.08 -1.79 4.14
CA THR A 99 -1.67 -1.12 2.99
C THR A 99 -1.12 0.28 2.88
N GLY A 100 -0.83 0.74 1.66
CA GLY A 100 -0.43 2.13 1.41
C GLY A 100 -1.60 3.11 1.59
N LEU A 101 -1.27 4.39 1.62
CA LEU A 101 -2.25 5.47 1.55
C LEU A 101 -2.97 5.41 0.21
N PRO A 102 -4.31 5.42 0.17
CA PRO A 102 -5.05 5.50 -1.08
C PRO A 102 -4.71 6.81 -1.80
N VAL A 103 -4.32 6.70 -3.07
CA VAL A 103 -4.03 7.84 -3.93
C VAL A 103 -5.21 8.09 -4.87
N SER A 104 -5.71 7.01 -5.46
CA SER A 104 -6.85 7.04 -6.37
C SER A 104 -7.55 5.69 -6.42
N GLU A 105 -8.82 5.72 -6.75
CA GLU A 105 -9.62 4.54 -7.07
C GLU A 105 -10.56 4.88 -8.22
N GLY A 106 -10.83 3.91 -9.07
CA GLY A 106 -11.76 4.11 -10.17
C GLY A 106 -12.44 2.85 -10.62
N PHE A 107 -13.54 3.08 -11.30
CA PHE A 107 -14.40 2.04 -11.84
C PHE A 107 -15.00 2.49 -13.16
N PHE A 108 -14.81 1.69 -14.21
CA PHE A 108 -15.49 1.91 -15.49
C PHE A 108 -16.33 0.71 -15.89
N TYR A 109 -17.48 1.01 -16.45
CA TYR A 109 -18.17 0.07 -17.34
C TYR A 109 -17.58 0.24 -18.73
N SER A 110 -16.89 -0.79 -19.24
CA SER A 110 -16.29 -0.69 -20.55
C SER A 110 -17.23 -1.22 -21.63
N ASP A 111 -17.42 -0.39 -22.61
CA ASP A 111 -17.67 -0.84 -23.98
C ASP A 111 -16.34 -1.42 -24.51
N PRO A 112 -16.32 -2.59 -25.19
CA PRO A 112 -15.12 -3.10 -25.83
C PRO A 112 -14.38 -2.09 -26.72
N ALA A 113 -15.11 -1.15 -27.32
CA ALA A 113 -14.56 -0.08 -28.17
C ALA A 113 -13.73 0.96 -27.39
N THR A 114 -13.89 1.09 -26.08
CA THR A 114 -13.25 2.13 -25.24
C THR A 114 -12.21 1.59 -24.28
N ILE A 115 -12.03 0.25 -24.19
CA ILE A 115 -11.18 -0.37 -23.18
C ILE A 115 -9.72 0.08 -23.25
N GLU A 116 -9.20 0.27 -24.45
CA GLU A 116 -7.82 0.74 -24.66
C GLU A 116 -7.63 2.15 -24.13
N THR A 117 -8.55 3.06 -24.39
CA THR A 117 -8.52 4.42 -23.87
C THR A 117 -8.62 4.44 -22.35
N GLN A 118 -9.37 3.52 -21.77
CA GLN A 118 -9.50 3.38 -20.31
C GLN A 118 -8.22 2.85 -19.66
N ILE A 119 -7.55 1.88 -20.31
CA ILE A 119 -6.24 1.40 -19.90
C ILE A 119 -5.22 2.54 -19.93
N ASP A 120 -5.18 3.31 -21.01
CA ASP A 120 -4.25 4.44 -21.14
C ASP A 120 -4.54 5.52 -20.10
N GLY A 121 -5.80 5.89 -19.88
CA GLY A 121 -6.18 6.84 -18.83
C GLY A 121 -5.77 6.39 -17.43
N PHE A 122 -5.95 5.11 -17.10
CA PHE A 122 -5.47 4.57 -15.84
C PHE A 122 -3.94 4.60 -15.74
N LEU A 123 -3.21 4.28 -16.81
CA LEU A 123 -1.75 4.32 -16.81
C LEU A 123 -1.21 5.75 -16.71
N ASP A 124 -1.93 6.74 -17.25
CA ASP A 124 -1.61 8.16 -17.09
C ASP A 124 -1.82 8.58 -15.61
N GLU A 125 -2.94 8.20 -15.01
CA GLU A 125 -3.23 8.45 -13.59
C GLU A 125 -2.19 7.79 -12.66
N PHE A 126 -1.74 6.58 -13.00
CA PHE A 126 -0.66 5.91 -12.26
C PHE A 126 0.68 6.65 -12.42
N ALA A 127 1.01 7.14 -13.61
CA ALA A 127 2.19 7.95 -13.86
C ALA A 127 2.18 9.28 -13.07
N ASP A 128 1.01 9.92 -12.99
CA ASP A 128 0.81 11.12 -12.18
C ASP A 128 1.03 10.84 -10.69
N ALA A 129 0.51 9.71 -10.20
CA ALA A 129 0.75 9.27 -8.82
C ALA A 129 2.24 9.01 -8.54
N VAL A 130 2.94 8.34 -9.47
CA VAL A 130 4.40 8.14 -9.39
C VAL A 130 5.12 9.47 -9.34
N THR A 131 4.79 10.40 -10.23
CA THR A 131 5.39 11.75 -10.27
C THR A 131 5.16 12.50 -8.96
N ALA A 132 3.94 12.46 -8.44
CA ALA A 132 3.59 13.12 -7.19
C ALA A 132 4.37 12.57 -5.99
N TRP A 133 4.60 11.28 -5.92
CA TRP A 133 5.25 10.62 -4.79
C TRP A 133 6.76 10.43 -4.95
N SER A 134 7.32 10.63 -6.15
CA SER A 134 8.76 10.64 -6.39
C SER A 134 9.39 12.03 -6.22
N ALA A 135 8.61 13.09 -6.20
CA ALA A 135 9.10 14.46 -6.14
C ALA A 135 9.52 14.88 -4.72
N GLY A 136 10.67 15.56 -4.63
CA GLY A 136 11.20 16.12 -3.38
C GLY A 136 12.07 15.15 -2.59
N SER A 137 12.67 15.63 -1.50
CA SER A 137 13.54 14.86 -0.59
C SER A 137 12.82 14.41 0.68
N ASP A 138 11.74 15.06 1.05
CA ASP A 138 10.94 14.88 2.27
C ASP A 138 9.70 14.00 2.06
N ARG A 139 9.84 12.99 1.21
CA ARG A 139 8.71 12.17 0.73
C ARG A 139 8.01 11.38 1.83
N VAL A 140 8.76 10.89 2.82
CA VAL A 140 8.18 10.16 3.95
C VAL A 140 7.45 11.10 4.91
N GLU A 141 7.97 12.30 5.14
CA GLU A 141 7.26 13.36 5.88
C GLU A 141 5.98 13.79 5.18
N LYS A 142 6.03 13.95 3.85
CA LYS A 142 4.83 14.22 3.04
C LYS A 142 3.79 13.11 3.19
N TYR A 143 4.23 11.85 3.18
CA TYR A 143 3.36 10.70 3.40
C TYR A 143 2.73 10.73 4.81
N LEU A 144 3.55 10.99 5.84
CA LEU A 144 3.08 11.13 7.23
C LEU A 144 2.05 12.26 7.36
N ALA A 145 2.34 13.43 6.79
CA ALA A 145 1.42 14.57 6.82
C ALA A 145 0.08 14.27 6.12
N ALA A 146 0.10 13.53 5.02
CA ALA A 146 -1.13 13.11 4.34
C ALA A 146 -1.97 12.15 5.20
N ILE A 147 -1.32 11.21 5.91
CA ILE A 147 -2.02 10.31 6.85
C ILE A 147 -2.62 11.11 8.00
N GLU A 148 -1.92 12.08 8.56
CA GLU A 148 -2.40 12.89 9.67
C GLU A 148 -3.61 13.74 9.26
N ALA A 149 -3.59 14.29 8.05
CA ALA A 149 -4.75 14.98 7.49
C ALA A 149 -5.95 14.04 7.34
N ASP A 150 -5.74 12.81 6.86
CA ASP A 150 -6.79 11.81 6.75
C ASP A 150 -7.32 11.38 8.11
N LEU A 151 -6.44 11.15 9.11
CA LEU A 151 -6.83 10.79 10.48
C LEU A 151 -7.76 11.83 11.11
N ALA A 152 -7.55 13.12 10.82
CA ALA A 152 -8.36 14.20 11.37
C ALA A 152 -9.82 14.17 10.93
N VAL A 153 -10.13 13.51 9.80
CA VAL A 153 -11.47 13.51 9.18
C VAL A 153 -12.01 12.10 8.93
N ALA A 154 -11.22 11.07 9.20
CA ALA A 154 -11.60 9.69 8.86
C ALA A 154 -12.75 9.17 9.72
N PRO A 155 -13.67 8.38 9.15
CA PRO A 155 -14.64 7.63 9.93
C PRO A 155 -13.94 6.54 10.74
N HIS A 156 -14.53 6.19 11.89
CA HIS A 156 -13.98 5.26 12.88
C HIS A 156 -13.39 3.96 12.28
N GLN A 157 -14.05 3.41 11.26
CA GLN A 157 -13.64 2.15 10.61
C GLN A 157 -12.28 2.23 9.88
N LYS A 158 -11.80 3.44 9.55
CA LYS A 158 -10.51 3.64 8.87
C LYS A 158 -9.38 3.99 9.84
N LEU A 159 -9.68 4.35 11.08
CA LEU A 159 -8.70 4.88 12.03
C LEU A 159 -7.59 3.88 12.36
N SER A 160 -7.92 2.61 12.61
CA SER A 160 -6.92 1.58 12.91
C SER A 160 -5.89 1.40 11.78
N ARG A 161 -6.35 1.45 10.53
CA ARG A 161 -5.48 1.33 9.37
C ARG A 161 -4.58 2.55 9.19
N LEU A 162 -5.15 3.75 9.31
CA LEU A 162 -4.40 5.00 9.22
C LEU A 162 -3.42 5.15 10.37
N GLY A 163 -3.81 4.74 11.60
CA GLY A 163 -2.94 4.70 12.76
C GLY A 163 -1.71 3.82 12.52
N LEU A 164 -1.90 2.60 11.99
CA LEU A 164 -0.79 1.72 11.64
C LEU A 164 0.12 2.33 10.56
N MET A 165 -0.44 2.98 9.54
CA MET A 165 0.35 3.69 8.52
C MET A 165 1.17 4.83 9.13
N ARG A 166 0.59 5.62 10.06
CA ARG A 166 1.27 6.68 10.81
C ARG A 166 2.45 6.12 11.59
N THR A 167 2.21 5.12 12.44
CA THR A 167 3.24 4.48 13.25
C THR A 167 4.37 3.93 12.37
N THR A 168 4.05 3.29 11.27
CA THR A 168 5.03 2.74 10.33
C THR A 168 5.87 3.84 9.66
N ALA A 169 5.25 4.96 9.27
CA ALA A 169 5.97 6.10 8.70
C ALA A 169 6.94 6.72 9.72
N LEU A 170 6.53 6.85 10.98
CA LEU A 170 7.40 7.31 12.07
C LEU A 170 8.61 6.40 12.28
N LEU A 171 8.42 5.07 12.21
CA LEU A 171 9.51 4.10 12.28
C LEU A 171 10.50 4.26 11.10
N VAL A 172 10.02 4.47 9.89
CA VAL A 172 10.88 4.73 8.71
C VAL A 172 11.69 6.01 8.89
N LEU A 173 11.13 7.01 9.56
CA LEU A 173 11.80 8.28 9.90
C LEU A 173 12.74 8.16 11.12
N ASN A 174 12.90 6.98 11.72
CA ASN A 174 13.64 6.75 12.96
C ASN A 174 13.13 7.61 14.15
N ARG A 175 11.82 7.88 14.18
CA ARG A 175 11.13 8.63 15.22
C ARG A 175 10.47 7.66 16.21
N ASP A 176 11.25 6.73 16.77
CA ASP A 176 10.79 5.58 17.56
C ASP A 176 9.93 5.98 18.77
N ARG A 177 10.29 7.11 19.45
CA ARG A 177 9.50 7.61 20.58
C ARG A 177 8.12 8.06 20.16
N GLU A 178 8.01 8.78 19.08
CA GLU A 178 6.73 9.23 18.55
C GLU A 178 5.91 8.06 17.99
N ALA A 179 6.58 7.05 17.40
CA ALA A 179 5.93 5.81 17.01
C ALA A 179 5.34 5.05 18.21
N LEU A 180 6.06 4.99 19.33
CA LEU A 180 5.58 4.40 20.58
C LEU A 180 4.37 5.17 21.13
N GLU A 181 4.44 6.50 21.19
CA GLU A 181 3.34 7.35 21.66
C GLU A 181 2.10 7.17 20.79
N ALA A 182 2.27 7.14 19.45
CA ALA A 182 1.21 6.93 18.50
C ALA A 182 0.52 5.57 18.65
N ALA A 183 1.31 4.48 18.74
CA ALA A 183 0.78 3.13 18.93
C ALA A 183 0.08 2.97 20.28
N THR A 184 0.62 3.57 21.35
CA THR A 184 0.02 3.57 22.68
C THR A 184 -1.32 4.30 22.71
N SER A 185 -1.40 5.46 22.06
CA SER A 185 -2.65 6.22 21.92
C SER A 185 -3.69 5.43 21.12
N ASP A 186 -3.28 4.78 20.03
CA ASP A 186 -4.20 3.97 19.21
C ASP A 186 -4.75 2.78 20.02
N LEU A 187 -3.93 2.13 20.86
CA LEU A 187 -4.41 1.08 21.76
C LEU A 187 -5.41 1.60 22.81
N ALA A 188 -5.12 2.75 23.43
CA ALA A 188 -6.00 3.36 24.41
C ALA A 188 -7.37 3.72 23.83
N ASP A 189 -7.41 4.04 22.53
CA ASP A 189 -8.63 4.36 21.79
C ASP A 189 -9.31 3.11 21.18
N GLY A 190 -8.83 1.91 21.47
CA GLY A 190 -9.36 0.64 20.91
C GLY A 190 -9.04 0.45 19.42
N ARG A 191 -7.99 1.10 18.92
CA ARG A 191 -7.51 0.99 17.54
C ARG A 191 -6.33 0.04 17.44
N ASP A 192 -6.59 -1.25 17.53
CA ASP A 192 -5.55 -2.28 17.69
C ASP A 192 -4.71 -2.56 16.44
N GLY A 193 -5.08 -2.02 15.29
CA GLY A 193 -4.53 -2.45 14.01
C GLY A 193 -5.26 -3.68 13.46
N SER A 194 -4.92 -4.05 12.22
CA SER A 194 -5.63 -5.12 11.49
C SER A 194 -4.93 -6.46 11.49
N LEU A 195 -3.72 -6.54 12.06
CA LEU A 195 -2.91 -7.76 12.11
C LEU A 195 -2.78 -8.23 13.56
N TYR A 196 -2.69 -9.55 13.71
CA TYR A 196 -2.53 -10.19 15.01
C TYR A 196 -1.46 -11.29 14.91
N ASP A 197 -0.72 -11.46 16.00
CA ASP A 197 0.15 -12.60 16.22
C ASP A 197 -0.30 -13.27 17.54
N GLY A 198 -0.90 -14.45 17.42
CA GLY A 198 -1.55 -15.10 18.54
C GLY A 198 -2.67 -14.23 19.12
N ASP A 199 -2.54 -13.84 20.39
CA ASP A 199 -3.52 -13.03 21.11
C ASP A 199 -3.22 -11.52 21.09
N LYS A 200 -2.13 -11.09 20.45
CA LYS A 200 -1.68 -9.70 20.46
C LYS A 200 -1.97 -9.00 19.14
N SER A 201 -2.42 -7.77 19.23
CA SER A 201 -2.54 -6.89 18.07
C SER A 201 -1.19 -6.36 17.62
N VAL A 202 -1.12 -5.83 16.40
CA VAL A 202 0.09 -5.20 15.86
C VAL A 202 0.58 -4.07 16.76
N ASN A 203 -0.32 -3.20 17.22
CA ASN A 203 0.05 -2.09 18.08
C ASN A 203 0.57 -2.55 19.45
N GLN A 204 0.02 -3.64 20.02
CA GLN A 204 0.57 -4.23 21.25
C GLN A 204 2.01 -4.71 21.05
N LEU A 205 2.29 -5.42 19.96
CA LEU A 205 3.64 -5.91 19.65
C LEU A 205 4.64 -4.75 19.44
N ILE A 206 4.22 -3.69 18.73
CA ILE A 206 5.04 -2.50 18.52
C ILE A 206 5.35 -1.82 19.86
N VAL A 207 4.34 -1.62 20.72
CA VAL A 207 4.51 -0.97 22.03
C VAL A 207 5.46 -1.78 22.91
N GLU A 208 5.28 -3.08 23.02
CA GLU A 208 6.16 -3.96 23.82
C GLU A 208 7.61 -3.89 23.34
N HIS A 209 7.82 -4.00 22.02
CA HIS A 209 9.16 -3.99 21.45
C HIS A 209 9.83 -2.62 21.60
N LEU A 210 9.15 -1.52 21.25
CA LEU A 210 9.72 -0.18 21.36
C LEU A 210 9.99 0.24 22.80
N SER A 211 9.10 -0.10 23.73
CA SER A 211 9.31 0.19 25.17
C SER A 211 10.60 -0.46 25.66
N THR A 212 10.79 -1.76 25.39
CA THR A 212 11.99 -2.49 25.77
C THR A 212 13.26 -1.90 25.12
N HIS A 213 13.17 -1.55 23.84
CA HIS A 213 14.29 -1.01 23.08
C HIS A 213 14.73 0.39 23.56
N LEU A 214 13.78 1.25 23.89
CA LEU A 214 14.05 2.61 24.35
C LEU A 214 14.54 2.63 25.81
N GLU A 215 14.05 1.74 26.68
CA GLU A 215 14.56 1.60 28.05
C GLU A 215 16.02 1.11 28.10
N GLY A 216 16.41 0.24 27.17
CA GLY A 216 17.77 -0.27 27.09
C GLY A 216 18.81 0.76 26.56
N ARG A 217 18.34 1.91 26.08
CA ARG A 217 19.17 3.02 25.58
C ARG A 217 19.26 4.23 26.51
N ALA A 218 18.50 4.26 27.60
CA ALA A 218 18.52 5.31 28.62
C ALA A 218 19.53 5.01 29.71
#